data_f28c1cd4ba38e61ec5fc2d71a2f95ae3
#
_entry.id   f28c1cd4ba38e61ec5fc2d71a2f95ae3
#
_cell.length_a   1.000
_cell.length_b   1.000
_cell.length_c   1.000
_cell.angle_alpha   90.00
_cell.angle_beta   90.00
_cell.angle_gamma   90.00
#
_symmetry.space_group_name_H-M   'P 1'
#
loop_
_entity.id
_entity.type
_entity.pdbx_description
1 polymer ?
#
loop_
_entity_poly.entity_id
_entity_poly.type
_entity_poly.pdbx_seq_one_letter_code
_entity_poly.pdbx_strand_id
1 'polypeptide(L)'
;MKARNKILLHYDAILFDVDGTLIDSAPGIIHTLQEVFCTMGVDISGVNLRRYLGPPLRKSFGEHFTDPALIEKATDLYRTSYAVKGSHECAVFPGVLQMLQTLKQAGFILCTATSKPTKVVTPILEEQGLAQYFDFIGGASMDESRDTKTEVVRYVLSQPALQGKRVLMVGDRNDDMRGAAD
;
A
#
# COMPACT_ATOMS: atom_id res chain seq x y z
N MET A 1 -23.83 12.30 20.86
CA MET A 1 -22.63 12.83 20.21
C MET A 1 -21.42 12.44 21.02
N LYS A 2 -20.71 11.35 20.67
CA LYS A 2 -19.44 10.98 21.32
C LYS A 2 -18.38 11.99 20.91
N ALA A 3 -17.57 12.43 21.87
CA ALA A 3 -16.52 13.44 21.68
C ALA A 3 -15.62 13.08 20.49
N ARG A 4 -15.67 13.86 19.41
CA ARG A 4 -14.64 13.85 18.37
C ARG A 4 -13.31 14.14 19.07
N ASN A 5 -12.33 13.26 18.91
CA ASN A 5 -10.99 13.51 19.43
C ASN A 5 -10.53 14.88 18.91
N LYS A 6 -10.14 15.82 19.80
CA LYS A 6 -9.86 17.22 19.45
C LYS A 6 -8.87 17.37 18.28
N ILE A 7 -7.95 16.42 18.11
CA ILE A 7 -6.96 16.41 17.02
C ILE A 7 -7.64 16.21 15.66
N LEU A 8 -8.59 15.29 15.55
CA LEU A 8 -9.30 15.01 14.29
C LEU A 8 -10.22 16.15 13.84
N LEU A 9 -10.62 17.05 14.74
CA LEU A 9 -11.44 18.22 14.40
C LEU A 9 -10.74 19.21 13.45
N HIS A 10 -9.44 19.09 13.27
CA HIS A 10 -8.66 19.96 12.38
C HIS A 10 -8.53 19.44 10.95
N TYR A 11 -9.00 18.21 10.66
CA TYR A 11 -8.87 17.59 9.34
C TYR A 11 -10.24 17.37 8.71
N ASP A 12 -10.27 17.40 7.39
CA ASP A 12 -11.46 17.18 6.57
C ASP A 12 -11.37 15.81 5.85
N ALA A 13 -10.16 15.34 5.58
CA ALA A 13 -9.90 14.09 4.88
C ALA A 13 -8.74 13.32 5.54
N ILE A 14 -8.73 12.01 5.33
CA ILE A 14 -7.67 11.12 5.82
C ILE A 14 -7.22 10.23 4.68
N LEU A 15 -5.92 10.22 4.42
CA LEU A 15 -5.25 9.30 3.52
C LEU A 15 -4.65 8.16 4.33
N PHE A 16 -4.85 6.94 3.86
CA PHE A 16 -4.30 5.74 4.48
C PHE A 16 -3.30 5.06 3.54
N ASP A 17 -2.14 4.69 4.06
CA ASP A 17 -1.43 3.58 3.46
C ASP A 17 -2.21 2.28 3.69
N VAL A 18 -1.87 1.22 2.97
CA VAL A 18 -2.62 -0.04 2.99
C VAL A 18 -1.81 -1.15 3.65
N ASP A 19 -0.65 -1.50 3.07
CA ASP A 19 0.18 -2.60 3.54
C ASP A 19 0.87 -2.25 4.86
N GLY A 20 0.60 -2.98 5.94
CA GLY A 20 1.13 -2.69 7.28
C GLY A 20 0.31 -1.66 8.07
N THR A 21 -0.67 -1.02 7.43
CA THR A 21 -1.54 -0.01 8.07
C THR A 21 -2.98 -0.49 8.19
N LEU A 22 -3.60 -0.91 7.10
CA LEU A 22 -4.98 -1.42 7.08
C LEU A 22 -5.03 -2.94 7.02
N ILE A 23 -4.08 -3.55 6.33
CA ILE A 23 -3.99 -5.00 6.15
C ILE A 23 -2.58 -5.52 6.46
N ASP A 24 -2.51 -6.72 7.06
CA ASP A 24 -1.29 -7.51 7.11
C ASP A 24 -1.18 -8.32 5.81
N SER A 25 -0.42 -7.78 4.87
CA SER A 25 -0.11 -8.42 3.59
C SER A 25 1.26 -9.13 3.60
N ALA A 26 1.97 -9.08 4.71
CA ALA A 26 3.31 -9.65 4.83
C ALA A 26 3.37 -11.15 4.48
N PRO A 27 2.40 -12.01 4.87
CA PRO A 27 2.42 -13.42 4.49
C PRO A 27 2.48 -13.61 2.98
N GLY A 28 1.56 -13.02 2.23
CA GLY A 28 1.48 -13.17 0.78
C GLY A 28 2.69 -12.60 0.05
N ILE A 29 3.22 -11.45 0.49
CA ILE A 29 4.44 -10.87 -0.08
C ILE A 29 5.63 -11.79 0.15
N ILE A 30 5.81 -12.31 1.38
CA ILE A 30 6.94 -13.17 1.72
C ILE A 30 6.87 -14.50 0.96
N HIS A 31 5.71 -15.16 0.90
CA HIS A 31 5.53 -16.40 0.15
C HIS A 31 5.84 -16.20 -1.33
N THR A 32 5.34 -15.11 -1.93
CA THR A 32 5.62 -14.81 -3.33
C THR A 32 7.11 -14.56 -3.57
N LEU A 33 7.80 -13.83 -2.70
CA LEU A 33 9.26 -13.64 -2.79
C LEU A 33 10.01 -14.96 -2.70
N GLN A 34 9.62 -15.86 -1.79
CA GLN A 34 10.21 -17.20 -1.66
C GLN A 34 10.05 -18.02 -2.94
N GLU A 35 8.85 -18.03 -3.53
CA GLU A 35 8.59 -18.72 -4.81
C GLU A 35 9.47 -18.18 -5.93
N VAL A 36 9.59 -16.84 -6.05
CA VAL A 36 10.40 -16.21 -7.10
C VAL A 36 11.88 -16.50 -6.92
N PHE A 37 12.42 -16.32 -5.71
CA PHE A 37 13.84 -16.59 -5.45
C PHE A 37 14.18 -18.07 -5.69
N CYS A 38 13.31 -19.00 -5.26
CA CYS A 38 13.45 -20.42 -5.54
C CYS A 38 13.48 -20.69 -7.05
N THR A 39 12.53 -20.12 -7.81
CA THR A 39 12.42 -20.27 -9.27
C THR A 39 13.64 -19.70 -10.00
N MET A 40 14.22 -18.62 -9.46
CA MET A 40 15.41 -17.97 -10.03
C MET A 40 16.73 -18.59 -9.52
N GLY A 41 16.68 -19.64 -8.68
CA GLY A 41 17.86 -20.32 -8.16
C GLY A 41 18.67 -19.51 -7.15
N VAL A 42 18.05 -18.55 -6.47
CA VAL A 42 18.71 -17.70 -5.46
C VAL A 42 18.54 -18.36 -4.09
N ASP A 43 19.65 -18.60 -3.41
CA ASP A 43 19.63 -19.03 -2.00
C ASP A 43 19.29 -17.85 -1.10
N ILE A 44 18.17 -17.95 -0.41
CA ILE A 44 17.68 -16.96 0.57
C ILE A 44 17.79 -17.48 2.01
N SER A 45 18.54 -18.56 2.24
CA SER A 45 18.78 -19.06 3.58
C SER A 45 19.45 -17.98 4.42
N GLY A 46 18.84 -17.62 5.55
CA GLY A 46 19.33 -16.54 6.41
C GLY A 46 18.94 -15.11 5.99
N VAL A 47 18.22 -14.91 4.87
CA VAL A 47 17.71 -13.60 4.46
C VAL A 47 16.41 -13.28 5.18
N ASN A 48 16.38 -12.16 5.90
CA ASN A 48 15.12 -11.66 6.47
C ASN A 48 14.28 -10.99 5.37
N LEU A 49 13.33 -11.73 4.77
CA LEU A 49 12.48 -11.25 3.70
C LEU A 49 11.55 -10.10 4.10
N ARG A 50 11.32 -9.88 5.41
CA ARG A 50 10.53 -8.72 5.87
C ARG A 50 11.15 -7.39 5.50
N ARG A 51 12.46 -7.33 5.22
CA ARG A 51 13.14 -6.10 4.73
C ARG A 51 12.65 -5.65 3.36
N TYR A 52 12.05 -6.55 2.58
CA TYR A 52 11.50 -6.26 1.25
C TYR A 52 10.01 -5.86 1.27
N LEU A 53 9.40 -5.79 2.44
CA LEU A 53 8.05 -5.23 2.57
C LEU A 53 8.13 -3.72 2.37
N GLY A 54 7.54 -3.22 1.28
CA GLY A 54 7.41 -1.80 0.96
C GLY A 54 8.44 -1.18 0.00
N PRO A 55 9.74 -1.57 -0.04
CA PRO A 55 10.62 -1.13 -1.11
C PRO A 55 10.11 -1.54 -2.49
N PRO A 56 10.41 -0.76 -3.56
CA PRO A 56 10.13 -1.17 -4.93
C PRO A 56 10.74 -2.53 -5.27
N LEU A 57 10.01 -3.38 -6.01
CA LEU A 57 10.45 -4.74 -6.34
C LEU A 57 11.80 -4.78 -7.04
N ARG A 58 12.03 -3.90 -8.03
CA ARG A 58 13.30 -3.83 -8.75
C ARG A 58 14.48 -3.52 -7.84
N LYS A 59 14.28 -2.65 -6.84
CA LYS A 59 15.31 -2.37 -5.84
C LYS A 59 15.60 -3.61 -4.99
N SER A 60 14.56 -4.33 -4.58
CA SER A 60 14.70 -5.56 -3.80
C SER A 60 15.41 -6.66 -4.59
N PHE A 61 15.02 -6.89 -5.85
CA PHE A 61 15.67 -7.88 -6.71
C PHE A 61 17.07 -7.44 -7.15
N GLY A 62 17.34 -6.13 -7.29
CA GLY A 62 18.67 -5.60 -7.58
C GLY A 62 19.73 -5.88 -6.50
N GLU A 63 19.33 -6.28 -5.29
CA GLU A 63 20.27 -6.77 -4.28
C GLU A 63 20.81 -8.18 -4.59
N HIS A 64 20.12 -8.95 -5.44
CA HIS A 64 20.45 -10.34 -5.80
C HIS A 64 20.88 -10.52 -7.25
N PHE A 65 20.46 -9.62 -8.14
CA PHE A 65 20.76 -9.68 -9.58
C PHE A 65 21.42 -8.39 -10.02
N THR A 66 22.52 -8.52 -10.78
CA THR A 66 23.19 -7.38 -11.44
C THR A 66 22.72 -7.16 -12.87
N ASP A 67 22.21 -8.22 -13.52
CA ASP A 67 21.67 -8.15 -14.87
C ASP A 67 20.25 -7.57 -14.85
N PRO A 68 20.00 -6.43 -15.53
CA PRO A 68 18.67 -5.83 -15.61
C PRO A 68 17.60 -6.80 -16.16
N ALA A 69 17.95 -7.69 -17.09
CA ALA A 69 17.01 -8.65 -17.64
C ALA A 69 16.53 -9.67 -16.58
N LEU A 70 17.40 -10.06 -15.65
CA LEU A 70 17.03 -10.94 -14.53
C LEU A 70 16.17 -10.21 -13.50
N ILE A 71 16.42 -8.92 -13.26
CA ILE A 71 15.58 -8.09 -12.36
C ILE A 71 14.16 -7.97 -12.93
N GLU A 72 14.02 -7.69 -14.23
CA GLU A 72 12.72 -7.64 -14.89
C GLU A 72 12.01 -8.99 -14.83
N LYS A 73 12.70 -10.07 -15.16
CA LYS A 73 12.15 -11.43 -15.09
C LYS A 73 11.64 -11.76 -13.67
N ALA A 74 12.41 -11.46 -12.65
CA ALA A 74 12.01 -11.67 -11.26
C ALA A 74 10.79 -10.81 -10.88
N THR A 75 10.76 -9.55 -11.35
CA THR A 75 9.65 -8.62 -11.13
C THR A 75 8.36 -9.12 -11.78
N ASP A 76 8.41 -9.63 -13.01
CA ASP A 76 7.26 -10.16 -13.72
C ASP A 76 6.75 -11.48 -13.10
N LEU A 77 7.67 -12.36 -12.70
CA LEU A 77 7.31 -13.57 -11.95
C LEU A 77 6.62 -13.22 -10.64
N TYR A 78 7.14 -12.23 -9.90
CA TYR A 78 6.51 -11.78 -8.67
C TYR A 78 5.11 -11.22 -8.93
N ARG A 79 4.95 -10.31 -9.89
CA ARG A 79 3.65 -9.71 -10.23
C ARG A 79 2.61 -10.76 -10.60
N THR A 80 3.01 -11.76 -11.39
CA THR A 80 2.14 -12.85 -11.81
C THR A 80 1.74 -13.75 -10.65
N SER A 81 2.70 -14.23 -9.85
CA SER A 81 2.42 -15.10 -8.71
C SER A 81 1.63 -14.38 -7.63
N TYR A 82 1.99 -13.11 -7.32
CA TYR A 82 1.29 -12.31 -6.33
C TYR A 82 -0.17 -12.07 -6.70
N ALA A 83 -0.46 -11.77 -7.97
CA ALA A 83 -1.84 -11.54 -8.42
C ALA A 83 -2.73 -12.79 -8.28
N VAL A 84 -2.16 -13.99 -8.43
CA VAL A 84 -2.91 -15.26 -8.40
C VAL A 84 -3.05 -15.83 -6.99
N LYS A 85 -2.02 -15.65 -6.13
CA LYS A 85 -1.97 -16.27 -4.81
C LYS A 85 -1.72 -15.26 -3.69
N GLY A 86 -0.60 -14.56 -3.73
CA GLY A 86 -0.13 -13.74 -2.63
C GLY A 86 -1.07 -12.60 -2.25
N SER A 87 -1.83 -12.06 -3.21
CA SER A 87 -2.82 -11.01 -2.96
C SER A 87 -3.98 -11.47 -2.05
N HIS A 88 -4.27 -12.75 -2.02
CA HIS A 88 -5.31 -13.36 -1.17
C HIS A 88 -4.78 -13.75 0.21
N GLU A 89 -3.48 -13.80 0.40
CA GLU A 89 -2.83 -14.13 1.68
C GLU A 89 -2.61 -12.88 2.53
N CYS A 90 -3.69 -12.18 2.84
CA CYS A 90 -3.68 -10.99 3.68
C CYS A 90 -4.89 -10.99 4.62
N ALA A 91 -4.79 -10.22 5.69
CA ALA A 91 -5.88 -10.05 6.64
C ALA A 91 -6.01 -8.58 7.07
N VAL A 92 -7.24 -8.13 7.30
CA VAL A 92 -7.51 -6.81 7.88
C VAL A 92 -7.05 -6.77 9.32
N PHE A 93 -6.30 -5.74 9.71
CA PHE A 93 -5.90 -5.60 11.10
C PHE A 93 -7.12 -5.41 12.02
N PRO A 94 -7.06 -5.95 13.26
CA PRO A 94 -8.15 -5.80 14.23
C PRO A 94 -8.54 -4.32 14.44
N GLY A 95 -9.82 -4.02 14.38
CA GLY A 95 -10.37 -2.68 14.62
C GLY A 95 -10.41 -1.77 13.38
N VAL A 96 -9.75 -2.10 12.28
CA VAL A 96 -9.72 -1.27 11.05
C VAL A 96 -11.13 -1.04 10.50
N LEU A 97 -11.94 -2.08 10.33
CA LEU A 97 -13.32 -1.95 9.85
C LEU A 97 -14.14 -0.99 10.70
N GLN A 98 -14.07 -1.15 12.02
CA GLN A 98 -14.80 -0.29 12.96
C GLN A 98 -14.30 1.16 12.91
N MET A 99 -12.99 1.36 12.78
CA MET A 99 -12.36 2.67 12.62
C MET A 99 -12.87 3.37 11.35
N LEU A 100 -12.76 2.70 10.18
CA LEU A 100 -13.20 3.26 8.90
C LEU A 100 -14.69 3.62 8.91
N GLN A 101 -15.52 2.73 9.43
CA GLN A 101 -16.95 2.98 9.60
C GLN A 101 -17.22 4.22 10.48
N THR A 102 -16.50 4.35 11.59
CA THR A 102 -16.65 5.48 12.51
C THR A 102 -16.24 6.79 11.84
N LEU A 103 -15.14 6.78 11.07
CA LEU A 103 -14.65 7.96 10.35
C LEU A 103 -15.60 8.39 9.24
N LYS A 104 -16.16 7.44 8.48
CA LYS A 104 -17.20 7.73 7.46
C LYS A 104 -18.45 8.34 8.09
N GLN A 105 -18.94 7.76 9.18
CA GLN A 105 -20.11 8.29 9.92
C GLN A 105 -19.83 9.69 10.50
N ALA A 106 -18.57 10.00 10.80
CA ALA A 106 -18.15 11.33 11.25
C ALA A 106 -18.02 12.33 10.09
N GLY A 107 -18.18 11.91 8.83
CA GLY A 107 -18.17 12.76 7.64
C GLY A 107 -16.78 13.05 7.08
N PHE A 108 -15.77 12.25 7.41
CA PHE A 108 -14.44 12.37 6.78
C PHE A 108 -14.45 11.82 5.35
N ILE A 109 -13.71 12.49 4.47
CA ILE A 109 -13.32 11.95 3.17
C ILE A 109 -12.18 10.96 3.43
N LEU A 110 -12.33 9.70 3.01
CA LEU A 110 -11.32 8.67 3.20
C LEU A 110 -10.74 8.26 1.84
N CYS A 111 -9.42 8.29 1.74
CA CYS A 111 -8.72 7.86 0.52
C CYS A 111 -7.58 6.92 0.89
N THR A 112 -7.14 6.09 -0.05
CA THR A 112 -5.86 5.40 0.09
C THR A 112 -4.75 6.17 -0.61
N ALA A 113 -3.52 6.06 -0.10
CA ALA A 113 -2.31 6.57 -0.73
C ALA A 113 -1.18 5.56 -0.50
N THR A 114 -1.16 4.49 -1.28
CA THR A 114 -0.25 3.34 -1.10
C THR A 114 0.77 3.21 -2.22
N SER A 115 1.96 2.73 -1.90
CA SER A 115 2.98 2.37 -2.90
C SER A 115 2.62 1.12 -3.71
N LYS A 116 1.57 0.37 -3.30
CA LYS A 116 1.03 -0.72 -4.13
C LYS A 116 0.27 -0.14 -5.32
N PRO A 117 0.46 -0.67 -6.55
CA PRO A 117 -0.27 -0.17 -7.71
C PRO A 117 -1.80 -0.22 -7.53
N THR A 118 -2.50 0.82 -7.98
CA THR A 118 -3.96 0.95 -7.86
C THR A 118 -4.69 -0.29 -8.40
N LYS A 119 -4.26 -0.82 -9.56
CA LYS A 119 -4.85 -2.02 -10.17
C LYS A 119 -4.68 -3.28 -9.31
N VAL A 120 -3.68 -3.32 -8.44
CA VAL A 120 -3.41 -4.45 -7.54
C VAL A 120 -4.15 -4.28 -6.21
N VAL A 121 -4.14 -3.08 -5.64
CA VAL A 121 -4.73 -2.86 -4.32
C VAL A 121 -6.25 -2.82 -4.35
N THR A 122 -6.87 -2.35 -5.44
CA THR A 122 -8.33 -2.23 -5.51
C THR A 122 -9.04 -3.58 -5.31
N PRO A 123 -8.75 -4.66 -6.06
CA PRO A 123 -9.40 -5.94 -5.83
C PRO A 123 -9.12 -6.53 -4.43
N ILE A 124 -7.95 -6.27 -3.85
CA ILE A 124 -7.65 -6.70 -2.46
C ILE A 124 -8.60 -5.99 -1.48
N LEU A 125 -8.75 -4.67 -1.61
CA LEU A 125 -9.66 -3.91 -0.74
C LEU A 125 -11.13 -4.31 -0.93
N GLU A 126 -11.53 -4.68 -2.14
CA GLU A 126 -12.87 -5.21 -2.44
C GLU A 126 -13.08 -6.56 -1.74
N GLU A 127 -12.16 -7.50 -1.90
CA GLU A 127 -12.20 -8.82 -1.27
C GLU A 127 -12.24 -8.72 0.26
N GLN A 128 -11.46 -7.80 0.83
CA GLN A 128 -11.42 -7.57 2.27
C GLN A 128 -12.61 -6.72 2.80
N GLY A 129 -13.53 -6.29 1.93
CA GLY A 129 -14.69 -5.47 2.29
C GLY A 129 -14.36 -4.06 2.73
N LEU A 130 -13.15 -3.56 2.39
CA LEU A 130 -12.69 -2.21 2.75
C LEU A 130 -13.00 -1.15 1.70
N ALA A 131 -13.07 -1.51 0.40
CA ALA A 131 -13.21 -0.58 -0.71
C ALA A 131 -14.42 0.37 -0.55
N GLN A 132 -15.53 -0.10 0.01
CA GLN A 132 -16.75 0.66 0.23
C GLN A 132 -16.60 1.88 1.16
N TYR A 133 -15.54 1.95 1.95
CA TYR A 133 -15.29 3.06 2.86
C TYR A 133 -14.51 4.20 2.23
N PHE A 134 -13.87 3.96 1.08
CA PHE A 134 -13.01 4.95 0.45
C PHE A 134 -13.74 5.73 -0.63
N ASP A 135 -13.62 7.05 -0.59
CA ASP A 135 -14.10 7.96 -1.63
C ASP A 135 -13.18 7.92 -2.86
N PHE A 136 -11.91 7.57 -2.63
CA PHE A 136 -10.93 7.40 -3.69
C PHE A 136 -9.86 6.38 -3.29
N ILE A 137 -9.58 5.42 -4.19
CA ILE A 137 -8.50 4.45 -4.02
C ILE A 137 -7.32 4.89 -4.87
N GLY A 138 -6.32 5.48 -4.22
CA GLY A 138 -5.07 5.93 -4.83
C GLY A 138 -3.91 5.01 -4.48
N GLY A 139 -3.09 4.72 -5.47
CA GLY A 139 -1.89 3.91 -5.35
C GLY A 139 -0.88 4.23 -6.45
N ALA A 140 0.26 3.54 -6.49
CA ALA A 140 1.24 3.66 -7.55
C ALA A 140 0.64 3.31 -8.93
N SER A 141 1.35 3.66 -10.01
CA SER A 141 1.00 3.24 -11.36
C SER A 141 1.72 1.95 -11.74
N MET A 142 1.20 1.22 -12.73
CA MET A 142 1.86 0.00 -13.23
C MET A 142 3.04 0.30 -14.14
N ASP A 143 3.03 1.47 -14.77
CA ASP A 143 4.05 1.96 -15.72
C ASP A 143 5.15 2.79 -15.04
N GLU A 144 5.13 2.86 -13.69
CA GLU A 144 6.10 3.59 -12.87
C GLU A 144 6.13 5.11 -13.08
N SER A 145 5.17 5.67 -13.81
CA SER A 145 5.00 7.13 -13.93
C SER A 145 4.63 7.80 -12.59
N ARG A 146 4.23 7.00 -11.61
CA ARG A 146 3.93 7.37 -10.21
C ARG A 146 4.36 6.21 -9.31
N ASP A 147 5.59 6.22 -8.83
CA ASP A 147 6.21 5.10 -8.11
C ASP A 147 6.58 5.45 -6.66
N THR A 148 6.91 6.70 -6.39
CA THR A 148 7.24 7.14 -5.04
C THR A 148 6.01 7.49 -4.21
N LYS A 149 6.11 7.36 -2.88
CA LYS A 149 5.02 7.73 -1.97
C LYS A 149 4.61 9.21 -2.16
N THR A 150 5.56 10.11 -2.34
CA THR A 150 5.30 11.53 -2.59
C THR A 150 4.47 11.75 -3.85
N GLU A 151 4.78 11.08 -4.96
CA GLU A 151 4.01 11.17 -6.20
C GLU A 151 2.60 10.63 -6.02
N VAL A 152 2.45 9.51 -5.30
CA VAL A 152 1.13 8.95 -4.98
C VAL A 152 0.31 9.92 -4.15
N VAL A 153 0.88 10.49 -3.08
CA VAL A 153 0.18 11.46 -2.23
C VAL A 153 -0.23 12.70 -3.03
N ARG A 154 0.66 13.27 -3.84
CA ARG A 154 0.34 14.40 -4.73
C ARG A 154 -0.79 14.07 -5.71
N TYR A 155 -0.78 12.88 -6.28
CA TYR A 155 -1.84 12.40 -7.16
C TYR A 155 -3.19 12.30 -6.43
N VAL A 156 -3.20 11.76 -5.21
CA VAL A 156 -4.43 11.69 -4.41
C VAL A 156 -4.92 13.08 -4.03
N LEU A 157 -4.02 13.97 -3.60
CA LEU A 157 -4.36 15.36 -3.25
C LEU A 157 -4.86 16.18 -4.44
N SER A 158 -4.51 15.82 -5.69
CA SER A 158 -5.02 16.46 -6.88
C SER A 158 -6.49 16.15 -7.20
N GLN A 159 -7.10 15.19 -6.49
CA GLN A 159 -8.50 14.85 -6.71
C GLN A 159 -9.43 16.02 -6.33
N PRO A 160 -10.47 16.32 -7.12
CA PRO A 160 -11.36 17.45 -6.87
C PRO A 160 -11.96 17.47 -5.46
N ALA A 161 -12.28 16.31 -4.90
CA ALA A 161 -12.85 16.19 -3.57
C ALA A 161 -11.91 16.64 -2.44
N LEU A 162 -10.60 16.71 -2.69
CA LEU A 162 -9.57 17.07 -1.70
C LEU A 162 -9.05 18.50 -1.85
N GLN A 163 -9.50 19.25 -2.85
CA GLN A 163 -9.06 20.62 -3.07
C GLN A 163 -9.45 21.53 -1.90
N GLY A 164 -8.47 22.23 -1.33
CA GLY A 164 -8.64 23.10 -0.17
C GLY A 164 -8.95 22.40 1.16
N LYS A 165 -8.86 21.06 1.22
CA LYS A 165 -9.08 20.28 2.43
C LYS A 165 -7.80 20.15 3.25
N ARG A 166 -7.97 20.11 4.55
CA ARG A 166 -6.88 19.76 5.49
C ARG A 166 -6.84 18.24 5.59
N VAL A 167 -5.71 17.67 5.20
CA VAL A 167 -5.57 16.24 5.01
C VAL A 167 -4.59 15.67 6.03
N LEU A 168 -4.92 14.53 6.63
CA LEU A 168 -4.06 13.75 7.50
C LEU A 168 -3.59 12.50 6.75
N MET A 169 -2.29 12.22 6.74
CA MET A 169 -1.74 10.94 6.29
C MET A 169 -1.56 9.98 7.48
N VAL A 170 -1.96 8.75 7.29
CA VAL A 170 -1.81 7.65 8.26
C VAL A 170 -1.09 6.50 7.55
N GLY A 171 0.03 6.08 8.10
CA GLY A 171 0.85 5.00 7.57
C GLY A 171 1.82 4.47 8.62
N ASP A 172 2.50 3.36 8.33
CA ASP A 172 3.42 2.68 9.23
C ASP A 172 4.90 2.96 8.92
N ARG A 173 5.19 3.78 7.88
CA ARG A 173 6.54 4.00 7.37
C ARG A 173 6.95 5.48 7.34
N ASN A 174 8.27 5.70 7.40
CA ASN A 174 8.82 7.06 7.27
C ASN A 174 8.49 7.71 5.91
N ASP A 175 8.31 6.91 4.84
CA ASP A 175 7.98 7.42 3.52
C ASP A 175 6.56 8.02 3.49
N ASP A 176 5.64 7.53 4.33
CA ASP A 176 4.30 8.11 4.50
C ASP A 176 4.39 9.52 5.08
N MET A 177 5.24 9.70 6.10
CA MET A 177 5.47 11.00 6.73
C MET A 177 6.15 11.99 5.78
N ARG A 178 7.12 11.53 4.98
CA ARG A 178 7.80 12.37 3.98
C ARG A 178 6.84 12.77 2.87
N GLY A 179 6.06 11.81 2.33
CA GLY A 179 5.07 12.11 1.29
C GLY A 179 3.98 13.09 1.74
N ALA A 180 3.72 13.19 3.05
CA ALA A 180 2.77 14.14 3.61
C ALA A 180 3.36 15.54 3.88
N ALA A 181 4.70 15.65 4.01
CA ALA A 181 5.39 16.91 4.31
C ALA A 181 5.74 17.73 3.06
N ASP A 182 5.82 17.07 1.88
CA ASP A 182 6.13 17.67 0.56
C ASP A 182 4.85 18.21 -0.14
#